data_f6da12ce09a9d54ffe4ada0cfb840280
#
_entry.id   f6da12ce09a9d54ffe4ada0cfb840280
#
_cell.length_a   1.000
_cell.length_b   1.000
_cell.length_c   1.000
_cell.angle_alpha   90.00
_cell.angle_beta   90.00
_cell.angle_gamma   90.00
#
_symmetry.space_group_name_H-M   'P 1'
#
loop_
_entity.id
_entity.type
_entity.pdbx_description
1 polymer ?
#
loop_
_entity_poly.entity_id
_entity_poly.type
_entity_poly.pdbx_seq_one_letter_code
_entity_poly.pdbx_strand_id
1 'polypeptide(L)'
;MFSPDVREEGLANVGYLNGHVNEIVTVDPALYKALTVLTQYDCRYAYLAPAYVEYDRVFSAESDAEAARYDPAGDPELAEYLAEIAAFAGNPDMVNLETLGDNRVRLTVSTEYLKFVEENEIETLLDFGWMKNAFIADYLADTLEAEGFTSGYLSSYDGFTRNLDRRGNEYAFNLFDRQGSDVNLPAKMRYTAPLSIVFLRDYPMGEQDKWHYYAFASGKIVTTFLDTADGLSKSACPNLVSYSGSLGCGEILMQTAPVFIADELDTRTLDALKGKQLYSVWSEDGELKWNDPELRIDLTDKAGS
;
A
#
# COMPACT_ATOMS: atom_id res chain seq x y z
N MET A 1 -13.39 9.13 -6.64
CA MET A 1 -13.25 7.88 -7.43
C MET A 1 -12.73 6.72 -6.57
N PHE A 2 -11.64 6.87 -5.83
CA PHE A 2 -11.00 5.82 -5.01
C PHE A 2 -11.52 5.73 -3.55
N SER A 3 -12.44 6.56 -3.11
CA SER A 3 -12.96 6.52 -1.74
C SER A 3 -14.16 5.57 -1.64
N PRO A 4 -14.22 4.71 -0.60
CA PRO A 4 -15.37 3.88 -0.32
C PRO A 4 -16.52 4.66 0.32
N ASP A 5 -16.24 5.79 1.01
CA ASP A 5 -17.21 6.53 1.82
C ASP A 5 -17.98 7.59 1.05
N VAL A 6 -17.51 7.99 -0.14
CA VAL A 6 -18.14 9.01 -0.96
C VAL A 6 -19.23 8.39 -1.81
N ARG A 7 -20.47 8.77 -1.56
CA ARG A 7 -21.64 8.42 -2.40
C ARG A 7 -22.13 9.70 -3.08
N GLU A 8 -21.75 9.89 -4.32
CA GLU A 8 -22.14 11.05 -5.14
C GLU A 8 -22.99 10.56 -6.32
N GLU A 9 -24.13 11.21 -6.56
CA GLU A 9 -25.03 10.84 -7.65
C GLU A 9 -24.32 10.92 -9.01
N GLY A 10 -24.37 9.84 -9.77
CA GLY A 10 -23.75 9.74 -11.09
C GLY A 10 -22.25 9.38 -11.07
N LEU A 11 -21.63 9.18 -9.89
CA LEU A 11 -20.25 8.75 -9.76
C LEU A 11 -20.14 7.27 -9.37
N ALA A 12 -19.80 6.40 -10.32
CA ALA A 12 -19.51 5.01 -10.06
C ALA A 12 -18.06 4.87 -9.51
N ASN A 13 -17.90 5.12 -8.22
CA ASN A 13 -16.65 5.02 -7.44
C ASN A 13 -16.59 3.71 -6.64
N VAL A 14 -15.58 3.55 -5.77
CA VAL A 14 -15.44 2.37 -4.89
C VAL A 14 -16.64 2.22 -3.95
N GLY A 15 -17.16 3.31 -3.38
CA GLY A 15 -18.37 3.27 -2.55
C GLY A 15 -19.61 2.80 -3.31
N TYR A 16 -19.73 3.18 -4.59
CA TYR A 16 -20.80 2.68 -5.45
C TYR A 16 -20.68 1.17 -5.69
N LEU A 17 -19.46 0.65 -5.93
CA LEU A 17 -19.19 -0.79 -6.10
C LEU A 17 -19.60 -1.59 -4.84
N ASN A 18 -19.28 -1.10 -3.65
CA ASN A 18 -19.67 -1.71 -2.39
C ASN A 18 -21.19 -1.80 -2.20
N GLY A 19 -21.94 -0.83 -2.74
CA GLY A 19 -23.40 -0.84 -2.70
C GLY A 19 -24.08 -1.64 -3.82
N HIS A 20 -23.32 -2.14 -4.83
CA HIS A 20 -23.83 -2.83 -6.01
C HIS A 20 -23.11 -4.16 -6.24
N VAL A 21 -22.88 -4.92 -5.15
CA VAL A 21 -22.28 -6.25 -5.23
C VAL A 21 -23.11 -7.18 -6.11
N ASN A 22 -22.43 -8.05 -6.84
CA ASN A 22 -23.02 -9.00 -7.80
C ASN A 22 -23.65 -8.35 -9.06
N GLU A 23 -23.52 -7.03 -9.22
CA GLU A 23 -23.98 -6.32 -10.40
C GLU A 23 -22.80 -5.91 -11.30
N ILE A 24 -23.10 -5.76 -12.60
CA ILE A 24 -22.10 -5.21 -13.54
C ILE A 24 -22.21 -3.69 -13.50
N VAL A 25 -21.11 -3.03 -13.14
CA VAL A 25 -21.01 -1.59 -13.03
C VAL A 25 -20.01 -1.05 -14.06
N THR A 26 -20.38 0.04 -14.73
CA THR A 26 -19.44 0.82 -15.55
C THR A 26 -18.81 1.90 -14.69
N VAL A 27 -17.49 1.87 -14.56
CA VAL A 27 -16.72 2.82 -13.73
C VAL A 27 -15.93 3.80 -14.59
N ASP A 28 -15.37 4.84 -13.96
CA ASP A 28 -14.44 5.76 -14.62
C ASP A 28 -13.21 5.00 -15.18
N PRO A 29 -12.68 5.37 -16.36
CA PRO A 29 -11.51 4.72 -16.95
C PRO A 29 -10.29 4.65 -16.03
N ALA A 30 -10.07 5.67 -15.19
CA ALA A 30 -8.95 5.68 -14.26
C ALA A 30 -9.16 4.68 -13.11
N LEU A 31 -10.40 4.57 -12.59
CA LEU A 31 -10.73 3.54 -11.61
C LEU A 31 -10.63 2.14 -12.23
N TYR A 32 -11.14 1.97 -13.46
CA TYR A 32 -11.02 0.70 -14.19
C TYR A 32 -9.56 0.26 -14.35
N LYS A 33 -8.66 1.19 -14.71
CA LYS A 33 -7.21 0.93 -14.82
C LYS A 33 -6.63 0.45 -13.48
N ALA A 34 -6.95 1.12 -12.38
CA ALA A 34 -6.48 0.75 -11.06
C ALA A 34 -7.01 -0.62 -10.61
N LEU A 35 -8.30 -0.89 -10.81
CA LEU A 35 -8.91 -2.19 -10.52
C LEU A 35 -8.30 -3.30 -11.38
N THR A 36 -7.92 -3.01 -12.64
CA THR A 36 -7.22 -3.95 -13.50
C THR A 36 -5.84 -4.32 -12.95
N VAL A 37 -5.10 -3.36 -12.40
CA VAL A 37 -3.82 -3.65 -11.73
C VAL A 37 -4.06 -4.54 -10.51
N LEU A 38 -5.05 -4.25 -9.66
CA LEU A 38 -5.38 -5.13 -8.53
C LEU A 38 -5.68 -6.55 -9.00
N THR A 39 -6.56 -6.73 -10.00
CA THR A 39 -6.94 -8.07 -10.49
C THR A 39 -5.79 -8.82 -11.15
N GLN A 40 -4.82 -8.10 -11.70
CA GLN A 40 -3.63 -8.69 -12.32
C GLN A 40 -2.63 -9.24 -11.29
N TYR A 41 -2.56 -8.64 -10.11
CA TYR A 41 -1.57 -8.99 -9.09
C TYR A 41 -2.21 -9.64 -7.86
N ASP A 42 -2.83 -8.87 -6.99
CA ASP A 42 -3.44 -9.38 -5.76
C ASP A 42 -4.55 -8.45 -5.24
N CYS A 43 -5.81 -8.84 -5.40
CA CYS A 43 -6.94 -8.10 -4.89
C CYS A 43 -7.14 -8.21 -3.38
N ARG A 44 -6.52 -9.19 -2.70
CA ARG A 44 -6.79 -9.51 -1.28
C ARG A 44 -6.58 -8.31 -0.38
N TYR A 45 -5.55 -7.47 -0.65
CA TYR A 45 -5.33 -6.25 0.11
C TYR A 45 -6.54 -5.30 0.08
N ALA A 46 -7.23 -5.20 -1.04
CA ALA A 46 -8.42 -4.38 -1.16
C ALA A 46 -9.66 -5.02 -0.50
N TYR A 47 -9.70 -6.35 -0.38
CA TYR A 47 -10.76 -7.09 0.31
C TYR A 47 -10.58 -7.11 1.83
N LEU A 48 -9.42 -6.72 2.37
CA LEU A 48 -9.22 -6.49 3.80
C LEU A 48 -9.88 -5.18 4.31
N ALA A 49 -10.72 -4.54 3.50
CA ALA A 49 -11.43 -3.33 3.88
C ALA A 49 -12.10 -3.41 5.27
N PRO A 50 -12.80 -4.50 5.66
CA PRO A 50 -13.37 -4.60 7.00
C PRO A 50 -12.30 -4.63 8.12
N ALA A 51 -11.14 -5.23 7.86
CA ALA A 51 -10.04 -5.26 8.82
C ALA A 51 -9.43 -3.86 9.02
N TYR A 52 -9.32 -3.04 7.97
CA TYR A 52 -8.82 -1.66 8.09
C TYR A 52 -9.69 -0.83 9.04
N VAL A 53 -11.01 -1.02 9.03
CA VAL A 53 -11.96 -0.33 9.94
C VAL A 53 -11.63 -0.64 11.42
N GLU A 54 -11.25 -1.87 11.74
CA GLU A 54 -10.85 -2.22 13.10
C GLU A 54 -9.52 -1.57 13.50
N TYR A 55 -8.56 -1.53 12.60
CA TYR A 55 -7.27 -0.86 12.84
C TYR A 55 -7.40 0.68 12.95
N ASP A 56 -8.39 1.31 12.32
CA ASP A 56 -8.66 2.73 12.48
C ASP A 56 -8.94 3.11 13.96
N ARG A 57 -9.45 2.18 14.76
CA ARG A 57 -9.63 2.36 16.21
C ARG A 57 -8.29 2.43 16.94
N VAL A 58 -7.30 1.64 16.51
CA VAL A 58 -5.93 1.70 17.05
C VAL A 58 -5.30 3.06 16.72
N PHE A 59 -5.40 3.48 15.44
CA PHE A 59 -4.78 4.73 14.97
C PHE A 59 -5.44 5.97 15.55
N SER A 60 -6.73 5.91 15.90
CA SER A 60 -7.49 6.99 16.50
C SER A 60 -7.34 7.09 18.03
N ALA A 61 -6.67 6.12 18.67
CA ALA A 61 -6.53 6.07 20.11
C ALA A 61 -5.69 7.23 20.65
N GLU A 62 -6.13 7.83 21.77
CA GLU A 62 -5.46 8.95 22.43
C GLU A 62 -4.40 8.48 23.46
N SER A 63 -4.32 7.18 23.76
CA SER A 63 -3.38 6.61 24.71
C SER A 63 -3.03 5.15 24.40
N ASP A 64 -1.86 4.70 24.88
CA ASP A 64 -1.43 3.29 24.76
C ASP A 64 -2.44 2.31 25.40
N ALA A 65 -3.07 2.71 26.49
CA ALA A 65 -4.07 1.87 27.16
C ALA A 65 -5.35 1.72 26.33
N GLU A 66 -5.70 2.72 25.56
CA GLU A 66 -6.82 2.67 24.62
C GLU A 66 -6.43 1.88 23.37
N ALA A 67 -5.31 2.19 22.74
CA ALA A 67 -4.81 1.49 21.56
C ALA A 67 -4.67 -0.02 21.82
N ALA A 68 -4.18 -0.40 23.02
CA ALA A 68 -4.02 -1.80 23.40
C ALA A 68 -5.34 -2.58 23.48
N ARG A 69 -6.49 -1.93 23.61
CA ARG A 69 -7.81 -2.59 23.60
C ARG A 69 -8.28 -2.98 22.21
N TYR A 70 -7.75 -2.29 21.20
CA TYR A 70 -8.08 -2.52 19.79
C TYR A 70 -6.94 -3.21 19.03
N ASP A 71 -5.84 -3.53 19.72
CA ASP A 71 -4.70 -4.22 19.13
C ASP A 71 -4.96 -5.75 19.16
N PRO A 72 -5.12 -6.39 17.99
CA PRO A 72 -5.42 -7.84 17.93
C PRO A 72 -4.33 -8.71 18.55
N ALA A 73 -3.10 -8.21 18.71
CA ALA A 73 -2.05 -8.95 19.42
C ALA A 73 -2.37 -9.18 20.92
N GLY A 74 -3.26 -8.38 21.51
CA GLY A 74 -3.74 -8.50 22.88
C GLY A 74 -5.16 -9.05 23.03
N ASP A 75 -5.87 -9.23 21.92
CA ASP A 75 -7.28 -9.66 21.87
C ASP A 75 -7.46 -10.87 20.93
N PRO A 76 -7.52 -12.10 21.47
CA PRO A 76 -7.68 -13.31 20.65
C PRO A 76 -9.01 -13.35 19.85
N GLU A 77 -10.10 -12.75 20.37
CA GLU A 77 -11.40 -12.73 19.68
C GLU A 77 -11.32 -11.80 18.45
N LEU A 78 -10.69 -10.63 18.62
CA LEU A 78 -10.44 -9.73 17.49
C LEU A 78 -9.48 -10.35 16.47
N ALA A 79 -8.42 -11.04 16.91
CA ALA A 79 -7.50 -11.73 16.02
C ALA A 79 -8.21 -12.84 15.21
N GLU A 80 -9.13 -13.60 15.83
CA GLU A 80 -9.93 -14.62 15.15
C GLU A 80 -10.87 -13.97 14.10
N TYR A 81 -11.52 -12.87 14.45
CA TYR A 81 -12.36 -12.09 13.53
C TYR A 81 -11.59 -11.58 12.32
N LEU A 82 -10.38 -11.03 12.51
CA LEU A 82 -9.53 -10.57 11.41
C LEU A 82 -9.05 -11.73 10.54
N ALA A 83 -8.73 -12.88 11.14
CA ALA A 83 -8.37 -14.08 10.38
C ALA A 83 -9.54 -14.62 9.55
N GLU A 84 -10.78 -14.49 10.01
CA GLU A 84 -11.97 -14.87 9.24
C GLU A 84 -12.17 -13.92 8.04
N ILE A 85 -11.99 -12.59 8.22
CA ILE A 85 -11.98 -11.62 7.11
C ILE A 85 -10.89 -11.98 6.10
N ALA A 86 -9.67 -12.29 6.56
CA ALA A 86 -8.57 -12.68 5.68
C ALA A 86 -8.87 -13.99 4.93
N ALA A 87 -9.54 -14.96 5.57
CA ALA A 87 -9.98 -16.19 4.94
C ALA A 87 -11.01 -15.94 3.81
N PHE A 88 -11.98 -15.05 4.03
CA PHE A 88 -12.90 -14.63 2.97
C PHE A 88 -12.16 -13.91 1.84
N ALA A 89 -11.27 -12.97 2.15
CA ALA A 89 -10.46 -12.23 1.18
C ALA A 89 -9.55 -13.15 0.34
N GLY A 90 -9.07 -14.24 0.94
CA GLY A 90 -8.22 -15.24 0.31
C GLY A 90 -8.95 -16.24 -0.58
N ASN A 91 -10.28 -16.29 -0.54
CA ASN A 91 -11.09 -17.26 -1.27
C ASN A 91 -11.86 -16.62 -2.41
N PRO A 92 -11.48 -16.84 -3.68
CA PRO A 92 -12.17 -16.24 -4.84
C PRO A 92 -13.61 -16.73 -5.04
N ASP A 93 -14.04 -17.81 -4.38
CA ASP A 93 -15.45 -18.23 -4.37
C ASP A 93 -16.28 -17.38 -3.37
N MET A 94 -15.64 -16.69 -2.43
CA MET A 94 -16.29 -15.84 -1.44
C MET A 94 -16.35 -14.38 -1.86
N VAL A 95 -15.25 -13.82 -2.34
CA VAL A 95 -15.19 -12.48 -2.90
C VAL A 95 -14.26 -12.44 -4.11
N ASN A 96 -14.71 -11.84 -5.20
CA ASN A 96 -13.91 -11.73 -6.42
C ASN A 96 -14.27 -10.47 -7.22
N LEU A 97 -13.26 -9.71 -7.63
CA LEU A 97 -13.38 -8.58 -8.53
C LEU A 97 -13.04 -8.99 -9.96
N GLU A 98 -13.99 -8.82 -10.88
CA GLU A 98 -13.82 -9.13 -12.28
C GLU A 98 -13.78 -7.86 -13.13
N THR A 99 -12.80 -7.78 -14.03
CA THR A 99 -12.74 -6.76 -15.08
C THR A 99 -13.29 -7.35 -16.38
N LEU A 100 -14.38 -6.76 -16.91
CA LEU A 100 -15.16 -7.32 -18.01
C LEU A 100 -14.93 -6.63 -19.38
N GLY A 101 -13.97 -5.71 -19.45
CA GLY A 101 -13.74 -4.84 -20.61
C GLY A 101 -14.70 -3.65 -20.65
N ASP A 102 -14.37 -2.65 -21.49
CA ASP A 102 -15.17 -1.43 -21.68
C ASP A 102 -15.51 -0.69 -20.36
N ASN A 103 -14.54 -0.62 -19.44
CA ASN A 103 -14.66 -0.04 -18.09
C ASN A 103 -15.76 -0.69 -17.23
N ARG A 104 -16.17 -1.92 -17.53
CA ARG A 104 -17.15 -2.67 -16.76
C ARG A 104 -16.44 -3.60 -15.77
N VAL A 105 -16.94 -3.61 -14.56
CA VAL A 105 -16.45 -4.45 -13.47
C VAL A 105 -17.61 -5.11 -12.74
N ARG A 106 -17.31 -6.18 -12.01
CA ARG A 106 -18.25 -6.81 -11.09
C ARG A 106 -17.50 -7.23 -9.82
N LEU A 107 -18.00 -6.80 -8.67
CA LEU A 107 -17.57 -7.32 -7.37
C LEU A 107 -18.55 -8.45 -7.00
N THR A 108 -18.11 -9.69 -7.16
CA THR A 108 -18.92 -10.87 -6.82
C THR A 108 -18.68 -11.23 -5.35
N VAL A 109 -19.75 -11.43 -4.60
CA VAL A 109 -19.72 -11.80 -3.18
C VAL A 109 -20.67 -12.96 -2.96
N SER A 110 -20.23 -14.02 -2.29
CA SER A 110 -21.05 -15.20 -2.00
C SER A 110 -22.15 -14.90 -0.98
N THR A 111 -23.20 -15.74 -0.98
CA THR A 111 -24.26 -15.64 0.02
C THR A 111 -23.73 -15.90 1.44
N GLU A 112 -22.73 -16.75 1.59
CA GLU A 112 -22.10 -17.05 2.89
C GLU A 112 -21.39 -15.81 3.43
N TYR A 113 -20.56 -15.14 2.59
CA TYR A 113 -19.87 -13.92 3.01
C TYR A 113 -20.87 -12.76 3.23
N LEU A 114 -21.92 -12.62 2.41
CA LEU A 114 -22.96 -11.60 2.64
C LEU A 114 -23.66 -11.78 3.99
N LYS A 115 -23.86 -13.02 4.43
CA LYS A 115 -24.44 -13.30 5.76
C LYS A 115 -23.48 -12.84 6.87
N PHE A 116 -22.18 -13.14 6.76
CA PHE A 116 -21.17 -12.65 7.71
C PHE A 116 -21.12 -11.11 7.73
N VAL A 117 -21.20 -10.47 6.57
CA VAL A 117 -21.25 -9.01 6.42
C VAL A 117 -22.45 -8.42 7.16
N GLU A 118 -23.65 -9.01 7.02
CA GLU A 118 -24.86 -8.58 7.72
C GLU A 118 -24.76 -8.80 9.24
N GLU A 119 -24.27 -9.96 9.68
CA GLU A 119 -24.09 -10.29 11.10
C GLU A 119 -23.09 -9.39 11.83
N ASN A 120 -22.08 -8.88 11.12
CA ASN A 120 -21.03 -8.02 11.66
C ASN A 120 -21.16 -6.54 11.26
N GLU A 121 -22.29 -6.14 10.66
CA GLU A 121 -22.58 -4.76 10.26
C GLU A 121 -21.47 -4.14 9.38
N ILE A 122 -20.85 -4.95 8.49
CA ILE A 122 -19.78 -4.52 7.59
C ILE A 122 -20.36 -3.71 6.43
N GLU A 123 -19.90 -2.48 6.25
CA GLU A 123 -20.38 -1.58 5.18
C GLU A 123 -19.45 -1.56 3.95
N THR A 124 -18.17 -1.88 4.11
CA THR A 124 -17.15 -1.76 3.07
C THR A 124 -16.45 -3.09 2.85
N LEU A 125 -16.56 -3.63 1.62
CA LEU A 125 -15.97 -4.92 1.21
C LEU A 125 -14.75 -4.73 0.32
N LEU A 126 -14.66 -3.58 -0.34
CA LEU A 126 -13.57 -3.20 -1.23
C LEU A 126 -13.10 -1.80 -0.88
N ASP A 127 -11.82 -1.65 -0.56
CA ASP A 127 -11.16 -0.36 -0.38
C ASP A 127 -9.71 -0.42 -0.87
N PHE A 128 -9.22 0.65 -1.44
CA PHE A 128 -7.80 0.80 -1.73
C PHE A 128 -6.97 1.07 -0.46
N GLY A 129 -7.59 1.58 0.59
CA GLY A 129 -6.95 1.87 1.86
C GLY A 129 -5.65 2.66 1.69
N TRP A 130 -4.59 2.19 2.33
CA TRP A 130 -3.23 2.74 2.27
C TRP A 130 -2.60 2.73 0.88
N MET A 131 -3.08 1.90 -0.05
CA MET A 131 -2.58 1.80 -1.44
C MET A 131 -3.07 2.94 -2.33
N LYS A 132 -4.14 3.64 -1.94
CA LYS A 132 -4.87 4.60 -2.77
C LYS A 132 -3.99 5.63 -3.47
N ASN A 133 -3.03 6.19 -2.75
CA ASN A 133 -2.20 7.26 -3.30
C ASN A 133 -1.19 6.79 -4.36
N ALA A 134 -0.84 5.49 -4.40
CA ALA A 134 -0.06 4.93 -5.50
C ALA A 134 -0.81 5.05 -6.83
N PHE A 135 -2.09 4.68 -6.84
CA PHE A 135 -2.95 4.76 -8.02
C PHE A 135 -3.32 6.19 -8.40
N ILE A 136 -3.48 7.08 -7.40
CA ILE A 136 -3.69 8.51 -7.65
C ILE A 136 -2.45 9.14 -8.29
N ALA A 137 -1.25 8.81 -7.81
CA ALA A 137 0.00 9.30 -8.37
C ALA A 137 0.16 8.85 -9.84
N ASP A 138 -0.18 7.60 -10.15
CA ASP A 138 -0.17 7.08 -11.51
C ASP A 138 -1.19 7.79 -12.40
N TYR A 139 -2.43 7.93 -11.94
CA TYR A 139 -3.47 8.64 -12.69
C TYR A 139 -3.08 10.08 -13.00
N LEU A 140 -2.57 10.82 -12.02
CA LEU A 140 -2.14 12.21 -12.20
C LEU A 140 -0.93 12.30 -13.14
N ALA A 141 0.04 11.40 -13.01
CA ALA A 141 1.21 11.34 -13.88
C ALA A 141 0.81 11.08 -15.34
N ASP A 142 -0.02 10.07 -15.58
CA ASP A 142 -0.51 9.73 -16.92
C ASP A 142 -1.32 10.89 -17.53
N THR A 143 -2.14 11.57 -16.73
CA THR A 143 -2.92 12.74 -17.18
C THR A 143 -1.99 13.88 -17.60
N LEU A 144 -0.98 14.19 -16.78
CA LEU A 144 0.00 15.24 -17.07
C LEU A 144 0.81 14.89 -18.33
N GLU A 145 1.25 13.65 -18.48
CA GLU A 145 1.98 13.20 -19.68
C GLU A 145 1.12 13.28 -20.94
N ALA A 146 -0.17 12.93 -20.86
CA ALA A 146 -1.12 13.04 -21.95
C ALA A 146 -1.35 14.50 -22.39
N GLU A 147 -1.29 15.44 -21.44
CA GLU A 147 -1.35 16.90 -21.70
C GLU A 147 0.00 17.50 -22.17
N GLY A 148 1.04 16.66 -22.33
CA GLY A 148 2.35 17.05 -22.84
C GLY A 148 3.34 17.55 -21.79
N PHE A 149 3.05 17.41 -20.51
CA PHE A 149 4.01 17.73 -19.45
C PHE A 149 5.06 16.61 -19.34
N THR A 150 6.32 16.97 -19.56
CA THR A 150 7.46 16.03 -19.57
C THR A 150 8.54 16.42 -18.56
N SER A 151 8.21 17.25 -17.59
CA SER A 151 9.16 17.68 -16.56
C SER A 151 8.46 17.93 -15.24
N GLY A 152 9.13 17.57 -14.14
CA GLY A 152 8.61 17.66 -12.78
C GLY A 152 8.39 16.31 -12.15
N TYR A 153 7.92 16.32 -10.92
CA TYR A 153 7.59 15.12 -10.18
C TYR A 153 6.32 15.33 -9.34
N LEU A 154 5.63 14.23 -9.08
CA LEU A 154 4.54 14.11 -8.13
C LEU A 154 5.04 13.27 -6.96
N SER A 155 4.77 13.67 -5.74
CA SER A 155 5.13 12.91 -4.56
C SER A 155 4.03 13.01 -3.51
N SER A 156 3.63 11.89 -2.95
CA SER A 156 2.72 11.82 -1.81
C SER A 156 3.53 11.69 -0.51
N TYR A 157 2.95 12.13 0.60
CA TYR A 157 3.60 12.04 1.91
C TYR A 157 3.78 10.59 2.39
N ASP A 158 2.95 9.69 1.91
CA ASP A 158 2.93 8.27 2.27
C ASP A 158 3.85 7.38 1.44
N GLY A 159 4.68 8.00 0.54
CA GLY A 159 5.83 7.33 -0.05
C GLY A 159 5.72 7.00 -1.54
N PHE A 160 4.76 7.55 -2.28
CA PHE A 160 4.62 7.31 -3.72
C PHE A 160 5.12 8.49 -4.53
N THR A 161 6.07 8.25 -5.44
CA THR A 161 6.66 9.30 -6.27
C THR A 161 6.66 8.88 -7.75
N ARG A 162 6.20 9.78 -8.62
CA ARG A 162 6.32 9.71 -10.07
C ARG A 162 7.15 10.90 -10.54
N ASN A 163 8.37 10.65 -11.01
CA ASN A 163 9.22 11.67 -11.61
C ASN A 163 9.13 11.55 -13.14
N LEU A 164 8.59 12.59 -13.78
CA LEU A 164 8.29 12.64 -15.22
C LEU A 164 9.40 13.32 -16.03
N ASP A 165 10.48 13.84 -15.40
CA ASP A 165 11.46 14.66 -16.07
C ASP A 165 12.30 13.88 -17.08
N ARG A 166 12.21 14.29 -18.34
CA ARG A 166 12.93 13.67 -19.47
C ARG A 166 14.13 14.50 -19.94
N ARG A 167 14.53 15.53 -19.16
CA ARG A 167 15.65 16.43 -19.52
C ARG A 167 17.02 15.88 -19.13
N GLY A 168 17.06 14.71 -18.47
CA GLY A 168 18.30 14.10 -18.01
C GLY A 168 18.91 14.73 -16.75
N ASN A 169 18.11 15.49 -16.00
CA ASN A 169 18.53 16.00 -14.70
C ASN A 169 18.72 14.87 -13.70
N GLU A 170 19.71 15.03 -12.83
CA GLU A 170 19.91 14.13 -11.71
C GLU A 170 19.08 14.56 -10.51
N TYR A 171 18.46 13.59 -9.85
CA TYR A 171 17.64 13.74 -8.65
C TYR A 171 18.24 12.94 -7.50
N ALA A 172 17.82 13.27 -6.29
CA ALA A 172 18.14 12.52 -5.09
C ALA A 172 16.86 12.10 -4.38
N PHE A 173 16.79 10.83 -3.97
CA PHE A 173 15.76 10.32 -3.09
C PHE A 173 16.39 9.96 -1.74
N ASN A 174 15.83 10.46 -0.64
CA ASN A 174 16.33 10.19 0.69
C ASN A 174 16.01 8.75 1.10
N LEU A 175 17.02 8.01 1.53
CA LEU A 175 16.89 6.67 2.07
C LEU A 175 16.94 6.78 3.59
N PHE A 176 15.81 6.59 4.22
CA PHE A 176 15.69 6.62 5.68
C PHE A 176 15.88 5.22 6.26
N ASP A 177 16.23 5.14 7.53
CA ASP A 177 16.28 3.90 8.30
C ASP A 177 15.86 4.15 9.74
N ARG A 178 15.25 3.15 10.37
CA ARG A 178 14.85 3.18 11.77
C ARG A 178 15.72 2.26 12.60
N GLN A 179 16.28 2.79 13.66
CA GLN A 179 17.03 2.06 14.68
C GLN A 179 16.41 2.34 16.06
N GLY A 180 15.67 1.37 16.58
CA GLY A 180 14.87 1.58 17.79
C GLY A 180 13.74 2.61 17.53
N SER A 181 13.76 3.73 18.27
CA SER A 181 12.86 4.87 18.09
C SER A 181 13.38 5.93 17.11
N ASP A 182 14.64 5.86 16.72
CA ASP A 182 15.29 6.92 15.96
C ASP A 182 15.21 6.67 14.46
N VAL A 183 14.74 7.67 13.72
CA VAL A 183 14.72 7.66 12.26
C VAL A 183 15.90 8.49 11.74
N ASN A 184 16.77 7.85 11.00
CA ASN A 184 18.01 8.43 10.47
C ASN A 184 17.95 8.52 8.93
N LEU A 185 18.82 9.36 8.37
CA LEU A 185 19.04 9.49 6.93
C LEU A 185 20.46 8.94 6.60
N PRO A 186 20.64 7.63 6.47
CA PRO A 186 21.95 7.03 6.22
C PRO A 186 22.48 7.29 4.82
N ALA A 187 21.59 7.53 3.83
CA ALA A 187 22.03 7.67 2.44
C ALA A 187 21.02 8.42 1.58
N LYS A 188 21.45 8.75 0.37
CA LYS A 188 20.59 9.25 -0.72
C LYS A 188 20.82 8.41 -1.98
N MET A 189 19.76 7.96 -2.59
CA MET A 189 19.77 7.33 -3.90
C MET A 189 19.84 8.42 -4.97
N ARG A 190 20.82 8.35 -5.90
CA ARG A 190 20.92 9.22 -7.07
C ARG A 190 20.33 8.54 -8.28
N TYR A 191 19.49 9.25 -9.02
CA TYR A 191 18.84 8.72 -10.22
C TYR A 191 18.59 9.79 -11.27
N THR A 192 18.35 9.35 -12.48
CA THR A 192 17.79 10.18 -13.55
C THR A 192 16.37 9.72 -13.86
N ALA A 193 15.46 10.65 -14.10
CA ALA A 193 14.07 10.36 -14.45
C ALA A 193 13.93 10.05 -15.96
N PRO A 194 12.76 9.48 -16.41
CA PRO A 194 11.59 9.19 -15.58
C PRO A 194 11.78 7.99 -14.65
N LEU A 195 11.18 8.05 -13.46
CA LEU A 195 11.24 7.00 -12.46
C LEU A 195 10.01 7.02 -11.55
N SER A 196 9.45 5.85 -11.28
CA SER A 196 8.44 5.64 -10.23
C SER A 196 9.12 5.06 -9.01
N ILE A 197 8.78 5.55 -7.81
CA ILE A 197 9.35 5.10 -6.54
C ILE A 197 8.22 4.82 -5.56
N VAL A 198 8.28 3.69 -4.88
CA VAL A 198 7.42 3.29 -3.78
C VAL A 198 8.27 3.11 -2.55
N PHE A 199 7.92 3.79 -1.46
CA PHE A 199 8.61 3.72 -0.18
C PHE A 199 7.67 3.18 0.89
N LEU A 200 7.79 1.90 1.21
CA LEU A 200 7.12 1.25 2.34
C LEU A 200 8.00 1.33 3.58
N ARG A 201 7.41 1.61 4.74
CA ARG A 201 8.10 1.72 6.01
C ARG A 201 7.22 1.27 7.17
N ASP A 202 7.79 0.81 8.27
CA ASP A 202 7.05 0.37 9.45
C ASP A 202 6.97 1.44 10.56
N TYR A 203 7.33 2.69 10.25
CA TYR A 203 7.40 3.80 11.21
C TYR A 203 6.83 5.10 10.64
N PRO A 204 6.25 5.97 11.48
CA PRO A 204 5.79 7.29 11.06
C PRO A 204 6.97 8.25 10.84
N MET A 205 6.82 9.18 9.89
CA MET A 205 7.78 10.26 9.64
C MET A 205 7.27 11.63 10.11
N GLY A 206 6.00 11.74 10.45
CA GLY A 206 5.40 12.99 10.92
C GLY A 206 3.93 12.85 11.27
N GLU A 207 3.34 13.96 11.71
CA GLU A 207 1.93 14.03 12.15
C GLU A 207 0.91 13.58 11.07
N GLN A 208 1.25 13.73 9.80
CA GLN A 208 0.40 13.30 8.68
C GLN A 208 0.24 11.78 8.60
N ASP A 209 1.13 11.02 9.24
CA ASP A 209 1.11 9.55 9.21
C ASP A 209 0.16 8.94 10.25
N LYS A 210 -0.39 9.73 11.16
CA LYS A 210 -1.20 9.27 12.30
C LYS A 210 -2.35 8.32 11.94
N TRP A 211 -2.84 8.34 10.71
CA TRP A 211 -3.91 7.47 10.23
C TRP A 211 -3.43 6.10 9.72
N HIS A 212 -2.11 5.88 9.72
CA HIS A 212 -1.48 4.68 9.20
C HIS A 212 -0.55 4.00 10.22
N TYR A 213 -0.28 4.67 11.34
CA TYR A 213 0.68 4.20 12.34
C TYR A 213 0.21 4.54 13.75
N TYR A 214 0.42 3.60 14.67
CA TYR A 214 0.38 3.86 16.09
C TYR A 214 1.69 3.37 16.74
N ALA A 215 2.43 4.28 17.35
CA ALA A 215 3.68 3.96 18.03
C ALA A 215 3.46 3.96 19.55
N PHE A 216 3.52 2.78 20.17
CA PHE A 216 3.45 2.61 21.60
C PHE A 216 4.72 3.11 22.29
N ALA A 217 4.61 3.58 23.53
CA ALA A 217 5.76 3.97 24.35
C ALA A 217 6.75 2.81 24.58
N SER A 218 6.30 1.56 24.45
CA SER A 218 7.13 0.35 24.47
C SER A 218 8.07 0.21 23.27
N GLY A 219 7.87 1.01 22.21
CA GLY A 219 8.57 0.89 20.92
C GLY A 219 7.87 -0.04 19.91
N LYS A 220 6.78 -0.73 20.29
CA LYS A 220 5.92 -1.45 19.34
C LYS A 220 5.28 -0.44 18.40
N ILE A 221 5.25 -0.76 17.11
CA ILE A 221 4.51 0.01 16.10
C ILE A 221 3.47 -0.90 15.46
N VAL A 222 2.24 -0.43 15.39
CA VAL A 222 1.15 -1.03 14.61
C VAL A 222 0.95 -0.19 13.36
N THR A 223 0.81 -0.84 12.23
CA THR A 223 0.69 -0.19 10.92
C THR A 223 -0.57 -0.63 10.19
N THR A 224 -0.93 0.12 9.15
CA THR A 224 -2.00 -0.26 8.21
C THR A 224 -1.60 -1.38 7.23
N PHE A 225 -0.37 -1.90 7.31
CA PHE A 225 0.11 -2.97 6.45
C PHE A 225 -0.33 -4.33 7.00
N LEU A 226 -1.47 -4.82 6.52
CA LEU A 226 -2.09 -6.06 7.00
C LEU A 226 -1.72 -7.23 6.11
N ASP A 227 -1.29 -8.33 6.72
CA ASP A 227 -1.03 -9.58 6.02
C ASP A 227 -2.35 -10.20 5.53
N THR A 228 -2.40 -10.54 4.26
CA THR A 228 -3.57 -11.15 3.62
C THR A 228 -3.83 -12.59 4.08
N ALA A 229 -2.94 -13.18 4.87
CA ALA A 229 -3.09 -14.53 5.41
C ALA A 229 -3.89 -14.56 6.73
N ASP A 230 -3.77 -13.51 7.56
CA ASP A 230 -4.35 -13.48 8.89
C ASP A 230 -4.96 -12.13 9.31
N GLY A 231 -4.84 -11.10 8.47
CA GLY A 231 -5.35 -9.75 8.76
C GLY A 231 -4.53 -8.98 9.80
N LEU A 232 -3.36 -9.47 10.20
CA LEU A 232 -2.54 -8.84 11.22
C LEU A 232 -1.53 -7.85 10.61
N SER A 233 -1.22 -6.79 11.36
CA SER A 233 -0.19 -5.80 10.99
C SER A 233 1.19 -6.43 11.03
N LYS A 234 1.90 -6.43 9.90
CA LYS A 234 3.24 -7.00 9.74
C LYS A 234 4.15 -6.11 8.90
N SER A 235 5.46 -6.24 9.15
CA SER A 235 6.51 -5.68 8.30
C SER A 235 7.78 -6.51 8.42
N ALA A 236 8.28 -7.02 7.30
CA ALA A 236 9.47 -7.87 7.24
C ALA A 236 10.79 -7.11 7.42
N CYS A 237 10.76 -5.78 7.25
CA CYS A 237 11.91 -4.89 7.43
C CYS A 237 11.43 -3.48 7.79
N PRO A 238 12.30 -2.63 8.39
CA PRO A 238 11.94 -1.26 8.73
C PRO A 238 11.51 -0.42 7.53
N ASN A 239 12.15 -0.62 6.39
CA ASN A 239 11.80 0.07 5.15
C ASN A 239 12.18 -0.73 3.90
N LEU A 240 11.39 -0.51 2.84
CA LEU A 240 11.62 -1.04 1.51
C LEU A 240 11.33 0.08 0.50
N VAL A 241 12.36 0.54 -0.20
CA VAL A 241 12.23 1.48 -1.32
C VAL A 241 12.35 0.69 -2.62
N SER A 242 11.30 0.67 -3.42
CA SER A 242 11.29 -0.03 -4.70
C SER A 242 11.04 0.95 -5.85
N TYR A 243 11.70 0.76 -6.99
CA TYR A 243 11.64 1.70 -8.09
C TYR A 243 11.77 1.03 -9.46
N SER A 244 11.17 1.68 -10.46
CA SER A 244 11.23 1.25 -11.86
C SER A 244 11.11 2.44 -12.82
N GLY A 245 11.80 2.38 -13.96
CA GLY A 245 11.64 3.31 -15.07
C GLY A 245 10.49 2.97 -16.01
N SER A 246 9.84 1.81 -15.85
CA SER A 246 8.81 1.30 -16.77
C SER A 246 7.47 0.98 -16.11
N LEU A 247 7.42 0.79 -14.80
CA LEU A 247 6.21 0.47 -14.05
C LEU A 247 5.66 1.71 -13.33
N GLY A 248 4.36 1.77 -13.12
CA GLY A 248 3.71 2.74 -12.26
C GLY A 248 3.87 2.41 -10.77
N CYS A 249 3.53 3.36 -9.89
CA CYS A 249 3.55 3.14 -8.44
C CYS A 249 2.62 2.00 -8.01
N GLY A 250 1.41 1.90 -8.61
CA GLY A 250 0.47 0.82 -8.31
C GLY A 250 1.05 -0.56 -8.65
N GLU A 251 1.67 -0.70 -9.82
CA GLU A 251 2.28 -1.98 -10.24
C GLU A 251 3.51 -2.35 -9.38
N ILE A 252 4.35 -1.38 -9.02
CA ILE A 252 5.48 -1.58 -8.10
C ILE A 252 4.95 -2.04 -6.74
N LEU A 253 3.96 -1.30 -6.21
CA LEU A 253 3.35 -1.57 -4.92
C LEU A 253 2.81 -2.99 -4.84
N MET A 254 1.98 -3.41 -5.81
CA MET A 254 1.35 -4.73 -5.80
C MET A 254 2.35 -5.88 -5.91
N GLN A 255 3.56 -5.64 -6.42
CA GLN A 255 4.61 -6.65 -6.50
C GLN A 255 5.52 -6.67 -5.26
N THR A 256 5.64 -5.56 -4.54
CA THR A 256 6.55 -5.43 -3.38
C THR A 256 5.84 -5.47 -2.03
N ALA A 257 4.54 -5.16 -1.98
CA ALA A 257 3.75 -5.27 -0.76
C ALA A 257 3.80 -6.68 -0.13
N PRO A 258 3.65 -7.80 -0.88
CA PRO A 258 3.75 -9.13 -0.29
C PRO A 258 5.13 -9.47 0.30
N VAL A 259 6.19 -8.79 -0.16
CA VAL A 259 7.55 -8.98 0.38
C VAL A 259 7.75 -8.13 1.63
N PHE A 260 7.13 -6.96 1.67
CA PHE A 260 7.20 -6.07 2.83
C PHE A 260 6.26 -6.51 3.96
N ILE A 261 5.02 -6.91 3.60
CA ILE A 261 3.98 -7.35 4.57
C ILE A 261 4.11 -8.85 4.79
N ALA A 262 5.11 -9.24 5.56
CA ALA A 262 5.43 -10.63 5.88
C ALA A 262 6.15 -10.71 7.23
N ASP A 263 6.29 -11.91 7.77
CA ASP A 263 7.04 -12.16 9.00
C ASP A 263 8.57 -12.06 8.76
N GLU A 264 9.03 -12.39 7.55
CA GLU A 264 10.46 -12.36 7.17
C GLU A 264 10.62 -11.80 5.75
N LEU A 265 11.72 -11.09 5.51
CA LEU A 265 12.03 -10.49 4.21
C LEU A 265 12.50 -11.54 3.19
N ASP A 266 11.73 -11.76 2.13
CA ASP A 266 12.13 -12.63 1.02
C ASP A 266 12.94 -11.86 -0.04
N THR A 267 14.24 -11.79 0.17
CA THR A 267 15.19 -11.16 -0.77
C THR A 267 15.28 -11.90 -2.11
N ARG A 268 14.92 -13.18 -2.20
CA ARG A 268 14.91 -13.94 -3.46
C ARG A 268 13.81 -13.43 -4.38
N THR A 269 12.65 -13.12 -3.82
CA THR A 269 11.58 -12.49 -4.57
C THR A 269 11.99 -11.10 -5.05
N LEU A 270 12.65 -10.27 -4.22
CA LEU A 270 13.20 -8.98 -4.67
C LEU A 270 14.19 -9.16 -5.82
N ASP A 271 15.05 -10.16 -5.75
CA ASP A 271 16.01 -10.47 -6.82
C ASP A 271 15.33 -10.94 -8.11
N ALA A 272 14.25 -11.69 -8.03
CA ALA A 272 13.47 -12.13 -9.19
C ALA A 272 12.78 -10.95 -9.91
N LEU A 273 12.38 -9.90 -9.18
CA LEU A 273 11.75 -8.70 -9.73
C LEU A 273 12.68 -7.88 -10.62
N LYS A 274 14.01 -8.05 -10.52
CA LYS A 274 14.98 -7.43 -11.46
C LYS A 274 14.70 -7.79 -12.92
N GLY A 275 14.18 -8.99 -13.17
CA GLY A 275 13.77 -9.41 -14.52
C GLY A 275 12.66 -8.55 -15.13
N LYS A 276 11.93 -7.79 -14.30
CA LYS A 276 10.90 -6.81 -14.70
C LYS A 276 11.40 -5.36 -14.61
N GLN A 277 12.70 -5.14 -14.47
CA GLN A 277 13.30 -3.81 -14.22
C GLN A 277 12.75 -3.13 -12.96
N LEU A 278 12.41 -3.93 -11.96
CA LEU A 278 11.97 -3.49 -10.64
C LEU A 278 13.09 -3.77 -9.64
N TYR A 279 13.65 -2.72 -9.08
CA TYR A 279 14.78 -2.75 -8.17
C TYR A 279 14.36 -2.27 -6.78
N SER A 280 15.11 -2.69 -5.77
CA SER A 280 14.80 -2.35 -4.38
C SER A 280 16.05 -2.03 -3.56
N VAL A 281 15.83 -1.14 -2.58
CA VAL A 281 16.74 -0.85 -1.45
C VAL A 281 15.95 -1.15 -0.17
N TRP A 282 16.56 -1.87 0.77
CA TRP A 282 15.93 -2.21 2.04
C TRP A 282 16.92 -2.10 3.21
N SER A 283 16.39 -2.02 4.43
CA SER A 283 17.16 -2.09 5.65
C SER A 283 17.12 -3.50 6.23
N GLU A 284 18.29 -4.03 6.55
CA GLU A 284 18.47 -5.31 7.20
C GLU A 284 19.62 -5.22 8.20
N ASP A 285 19.41 -5.58 9.45
CA ASP A 285 20.40 -5.50 10.55
C ASP A 285 21.03 -4.10 10.73
N GLY A 286 20.27 -3.03 10.46
CA GLY A 286 20.75 -1.64 10.55
C GLY A 286 21.67 -1.20 9.42
N GLU A 287 21.71 -1.96 8.32
CA GLU A 287 22.43 -1.64 7.11
C GLU A 287 21.50 -1.53 5.91
N LEU A 288 21.79 -0.60 5.01
CA LEU A 288 21.09 -0.52 3.72
C LEU A 288 21.70 -1.57 2.76
N LYS A 289 20.80 -2.35 2.15
CA LYS A 289 21.11 -3.31 1.10
C LYS A 289 20.30 -2.97 -0.16
N TRP A 290 20.79 -3.36 -1.32
CA TRP A 290 20.10 -3.13 -2.59
C TRP A 290 20.47 -4.19 -3.63
N ASN A 291 19.60 -4.36 -4.62
CA ASN A 291 19.78 -5.36 -5.67
C ASN A 291 20.04 -4.78 -7.08
N ASP A 292 20.13 -3.46 -7.23
CA ASP A 292 20.52 -2.80 -8.47
C ASP A 292 22.05 -2.56 -8.50
N PRO A 293 22.81 -3.23 -9.37
CA PRO A 293 24.26 -3.05 -9.44
C PRO A 293 24.70 -1.68 -9.99
N GLU A 294 23.80 -0.95 -10.64
CA GLU A 294 24.09 0.37 -11.23
C GLU A 294 23.67 1.53 -10.32
N LEU A 295 23.01 1.21 -9.19
CA LEU A 295 22.52 2.22 -8.26
C LEU A 295 23.66 3.05 -7.67
N ARG A 296 23.53 4.37 -7.78
CA ARG A 296 24.46 5.30 -7.12
C ARG A 296 23.86 5.74 -5.77
N ILE A 297 24.60 5.46 -4.71
CA ILE A 297 24.24 5.83 -3.35
C ILE A 297 25.30 6.76 -2.78
N ASP A 298 24.85 7.94 -2.32
CA ASP A 298 25.66 8.83 -1.49
C ASP A 298 25.37 8.51 -0.03
N LEU A 299 26.36 7.96 0.67
CA LEU A 299 26.27 7.78 2.12
C LEU A 299 26.31 9.16 2.79
N THR A 300 25.42 9.37 3.75
CA THR A 300 25.49 10.55 4.60
C THR A 300 26.56 10.31 5.65
N ASP A 301 27.52 11.22 5.81
CA ASP A 301 28.49 11.14 6.90
C ASP A 301 27.72 10.97 8.21
N LYS A 302 28.04 9.90 8.97
CA LYS A 302 27.51 9.76 10.33
C LYS A 302 27.93 11.03 11.04
N ALA A 303 26.98 11.95 11.27
CA ALA A 303 27.23 13.13 12.08
C ALA A 303 27.85 12.62 13.37
N GLY A 304 29.09 13.05 13.64
CA GLY A 304 29.91 12.50 14.70
C GLY A 304 29.17 12.43 16.02
N SER A 305 29.24 11.27 16.62
CA SER A 305 28.76 10.94 17.97
C SER A 305 29.34 11.87 19.02
#